data_2e262ec0fe403108e835e0f0ed5dd4f3
#
_entry.id   2e262ec0fe403108e835e0f0ed5dd4f3
#
_cell.length_a   1.000
_cell.length_b   1.000
_cell.length_c   1.000
_cell.angle_alpha   90.00
_cell.angle_beta   90.00
_cell.angle_gamma   90.00
#
_symmetry.space_group_name_H-M   'P 1'
#
loop_
_entity.id
_entity.type
_entity.pdbx_description
1 polymer ?
#
loop_
_entity_poly.entity_id
_entity_poly.type
_entity_poly.pdbx_seq_one_letter_code
_entity_poly.pdbx_strand_id
1 'polypeptide(L)'
;DGDCAPEPDELRDAARYLLALLATRHPGRVLEVRVPPVAAVQCLPGPVHTRGTPPNVVETDPVTWVRLATGRLGWADAVGSAAVHASGPRADLAAYLPLVELLNRLTW
;
A
#
# COMPACT_ATOMS: atom_id res chain seq x y z
N ASP A 1 -2.91 13.96 -20.39
CA ASP A 1 -3.97 13.17 -20.84
C ASP A 1 -4.01 11.84 -20.13
N GLY A 2 -5.22 11.38 -19.96
CA GLY A 2 -5.42 10.17 -19.22
C GLY A 2 -4.75 8.94 -19.78
N ASP A 3 -4.13 9.08 -20.90
CA ASP A 3 -3.50 7.96 -21.55
C ASP A 3 -2.11 7.69 -21.05
N CYS A 4 -1.70 8.38 -20.02
CA CYS A 4 -0.42 8.07 -19.38
C CYS A 4 -0.53 6.96 -18.36
N ALA A 5 -1.54 6.10 -18.49
CA ALA A 5 -1.64 4.96 -17.59
C ALA A 5 -0.45 4.02 -17.83
N PRO A 6 0.11 3.44 -16.75
CA PRO A 6 1.25 2.55 -16.91
C PRO A 6 0.83 1.25 -17.60
N GLU A 7 1.77 0.64 -18.29
CA GLU A 7 1.57 -0.70 -18.81
C GLU A 7 1.36 -1.68 -17.66
N PRO A 8 0.61 -2.76 -17.88
CA PRO A 8 0.35 -3.70 -16.79
C PRO A 8 1.61 -4.24 -16.13
N ASP A 9 2.65 -4.51 -16.91
CA ASP A 9 3.90 -5.01 -16.34
C ASP A 9 4.60 -3.94 -15.51
N GLU A 10 4.58 -2.70 -15.97
CA GLU A 10 5.16 -1.59 -15.23
C GLU A 10 4.42 -1.37 -13.92
N LEU A 11 3.11 -1.45 -13.96
CA LEU A 11 2.30 -1.27 -12.77
C LEU A 11 2.59 -2.36 -11.75
N ARG A 12 2.65 -3.62 -12.21
CA ARG A 12 2.95 -4.73 -11.32
C ARG A 12 4.32 -4.57 -10.67
N ASP A 13 5.31 -4.20 -11.47
CA ASP A 13 6.67 -4.03 -10.96
C ASP A 13 6.75 -2.88 -9.96
N ALA A 14 6.08 -1.77 -10.26
CA ALA A 14 6.05 -0.64 -9.34
C ALA A 14 5.36 -1.01 -8.04
N ALA A 15 4.22 -1.69 -8.13
CA ALA A 15 3.48 -2.08 -6.94
C ALA A 15 4.31 -3.02 -6.08
N ARG A 16 5.00 -3.97 -6.70
CA ARG A 16 5.83 -4.92 -5.97
C ARG A 16 7.02 -4.23 -5.32
N TYR A 17 7.67 -3.34 -6.05
CA TYR A 17 8.79 -2.58 -5.52
C TYR A 17 8.37 -1.77 -4.30
N LEU A 18 7.23 -1.09 -4.39
CA LEU A 18 6.77 -0.23 -3.31
C LEU A 18 6.33 -1.04 -2.10
N LEU A 19 5.75 -2.23 -2.30
CA LEU A 19 5.46 -3.12 -1.18
C LEU A 19 6.75 -3.55 -0.48
N ALA A 20 7.77 -3.91 -1.24
CA ALA A 20 9.04 -4.31 -0.66
C ALA A 20 9.68 -3.14 0.09
N LEU A 21 9.55 -1.94 -0.45
CA LEU A 21 10.08 -0.75 0.19
C LEU A 21 9.39 -0.49 1.53
N LEU A 22 8.08 -0.64 1.58
CA LEU A 22 7.33 -0.50 2.82
C LEU A 22 7.83 -1.50 3.87
N ALA A 23 7.95 -2.76 3.48
CA ALA A 23 8.37 -3.81 4.40
C ALA A 23 9.82 -3.61 4.87
N THR A 24 10.66 -3.05 4.02
CA THR A 24 12.05 -2.80 4.35
C THR A 24 12.20 -1.61 5.29
N ARG A 25 11.47 -0.55 5.03
CA ARG A 25 11.56 0.66 5.86
C ARG A 25 10.85 0.51 7.20
N HIS A 26 9.78 -0.27 7.22
CA HIS A 26 8.96 -0.42 8.41
C HIS A 26 8.72 -1.90 8.68
N PRO A 27 9.79 -2.63 9.03
CA PRO A 27 9.68 -4.08 9.20
C PRO A 27 8.83 -4.44 10.40
N GLY A 28 8.23 -5.61 10.34
CA GLY A 28 7.40 -6.13 11.41
C GLY A 28 6.32 -7.01 10.86
N ARG A 29 5.41 -7.42 11.73
CA ARG A 29 4.34 -8.35 11.38
C ARG A 29 3.00 -7.91 11.94
N VAL A 30 2.87 -6.63 12.27
CA VAL A 30 1.64 -6.11 12.85
C VAL A 30 0.55 -5.97 11.81
N LEU A 31 0.93 -5.63 10.57
CA LEU A 31 -0.01 -5.33 9.50
C LEU A 31 0.35 -6.12 8.26
N GLU A 32 -0.65 -6.70 7.61
CA GLU A 32 -0.46 -7.29 6.29
C GLU A 32 -1.07 -6.37 5.25
N VAL A 33 -0.29 -6.02 4.23
CA VAL A 33 -0.76 -5.22 3.11
C VAL A 33 -0.87 -6.12 1.90
N ARG A 34 -2.07 -6.23 1.35
CA ARG A 34 -2.39 -7.09 0.22
C ARG A 34 -2.74 -6.25 -0.99
N VAL A 35 -2.07 -6.53 -2.08
CA VAL A 35 -2.33 -5.84 -3.35
C VAL A 35 -2.51 -6.90 -4.43
N PRO A 36 -3.67 -7.58 -4.44
CA PRO A 36 -3.87 -8.62 -5.45
C PRO A 36 -4.02 -8.03 -6.84
N PRO A 37 -3.56 -8.73 -7.86
CA PRO A 37 -2.93 -10.04 -7.83
C PRO A 37 -1.40 -10.00 -7.69
N VAL A 38 -0.84 -8.87 -7.25
CA VAL A 38 0.61 -8.67 -7.31
C VAL A 38 1.33 -9.38 -6.17
N ALA A 39 1.01 -9.04 -4.92
CA ALA A 39 1.71 -9.60 -3.77
C ALA A 39 1.06 -9.13 -2.48
N ALA A 40 1.55 -9.67 -1.36
CA ALA A 40 1.22 -9.20 -0.03
C ALA A 40 2.51 -9.17 0.79
N VAL A 41 2.62 -8.21 1.71
CA VAL A 41 3.77 -8.12 2.60
C VAL A 41 3.29 -7.89 4.02
N GLN A 42 4.10 -8.28 4.98
CA GLN A 42 3.89 -7.91 6.38
C GLN A 42 4.83 -6.77 6.74
N CYS A 43 4.36 -5.88 7.60
CA CYS A 43 5.11 -4.70 7.97
C CYS A 43 4.67 -4.17 9.32
N LEU A 44 5.34 -3.17 9.78
CA LEU A 44 5.14 -2.40 10.99
C LEU A 44 5.54 -3.17 12.25
N PRO A 45 6.29 -2.49 13.12
CA PRO A 45 6.72 -3.09 14.38
C PRO A 45 5.61 -3.07 15.41
N GLY A 46 5.69 -3.97 16.37
CA GLY A 46 4.75 -4.00 17.48
C GLY A 46 4.41 -5.42 17.88
N PRO A 47 3.48 -5.55 18.83
CA PRO A 47 3.07 -6.87 19.30
C PRO A 47 2.43 -7.67 18.19
N VAL A 48 2.70 -8.97 18.17
CA VAL A 48 2.23 -9.87 17.12
C VAL A 48 1.40 -10.96 17.75
N HIS A 49 0.22 -11.22 17.16
CA HIS A 49 -0.56 -12.38 17.54
C HIS A 49 0.08 -13.62 16.99
N THR A 50 0.06 -14.70 17.77
CA THR A 50 0.74 -15.91 17.41
C THR A 50 -0.18 -16.95 16.78
N ARG A 51 -1.46 -16.68 16.68
CA ARG A 51 -2.39 -17.65 16.09
C ARG A 51 -3.55 -16.90 15.47
N GLY A 52 -4.22 -17.57 14.54
CA GLY A 52 -5.37 -17.03 13.87
C GLY A 52 -5.00 -16.21 12.66
N THR A 53 -5.97 -15.50 12.14
CA THR A 53 -5.76 -14.62 10.99
C THR A 53 -4.97 -13.40 11.42
N PRO A 54 -4.31 -12.73 10.47
CA PRO A 54 -3.63 -11.47 10.80
C PRO A 54 -4.63 -10.50 11.43
N PRO A 55 -4.25 -9.85 12.53
CA PRO A 55 -5.18 -8.96 13.22
C PRO A 55 -5.46 -7.67 12.47
N ASN A 56 -4.55 -7.27 11.58
CA ASN A 56 -4.67 -6.02 10.84
C ASN A 56 -4.35 -6.27 9.39
N VAL A 57 -5.25 -5.85 8.50
CA VAL A 57 -5.08 -6.06 7.07
C VAL A 57 -5.50 -4.81 6.33
N VAL A 58 -4.68 -4.43 5.35
CA VAL A 58 -4.99 -3.40 4.37
C VAL A 58 -4.98 -4.07 3.01
N GLU A 59 -6.05 -3.91 2.26
CA GLU A 59 -6.13 -4.49 0.92
C GLU A 59 -6.58 -3.45 -0.07
N THR A 60 -5.89 -3.39 -1.21
CA THR A 60 -6.24 -2.47 -2.27
C THR A 60 -5.72 -2.99 -3.60
N ASP A 61 -6.08 -2.32 -4.69
CA ASP A 61 -5.63 -2.70 -6.01
C ASP A 61 -4.28 -2.04 -6.35
N PRO A 62 -3.60 -2.52 -7.40
CA PRO A 62 -2.26 -2.01 -7.72
C PRO A 62 -2.23 -0.52 -8.05
N VAL A 63 -3.19 0.00 -8.77
CA VAL A 63 -3.19 1.43 -9.13
C VAL A 63 -3.34 2.28 -7.87
N THR A 64 -4.31 1.94 -7.04
CA THR A 64 -4.53 2.67 -5.79
C THR A 64 -3.29 2.61 -4.91
N TRP A 65 -2.69 1.42 -4.80
CA TRP A 65 -1.50 1.25 -3.98
C TRP A 65 -0.36 2.16 -4.45
N VAL A 66 -0.08 2.16 -5.75
CA VAL A 66 1.01 2.98 -6.28
C VAL A 66 0.72 4.47 -6.04
N ARG A 67 -0.53 4.90 -6.22
CA ARG A 67 -0.88 6.30 -5.98
C ARG A 67 -0.70 6.68 -4.53
N LEU A 68 -1.07 5.81 -3.62
CA LEU A 68 -0.86 6.05 -2.19
C LEU A 68 0.62 6.13 -1.85
N ALA A 69 1.39 5.19 -2.36
CA ALA A 69 2.81 5.10 -2.03
C ALA A 69 3.62 6.25 -2.62
N THR A 70 3.12 6.89 -3.66
CA THR A 70 3.82 7.99 -4.32
C THR A 70 3.24 9.36 -3.98
N GLY A 71 2.28 9.40 -3.06
CA GLY A 71 1.73 10.68 -2.60
C GLY A 71 0.68 11.29 -3.51
N ARG A 72 0.20 10.56 -4.49
CA ARG A 72 -0.81 11.09 -5.43
C ARG A 72 -2.23 10.92 -4.92
N LEU A 73 -2.40 10.13 -3.89
CA LEU A 73 -3.70 9.89 -3.27
C LEU A 73 -3.49 9.85 -1.77
N GLY A 74 -4.31 10.59 -1.02
CA GLY A 74 -4.21 10.59 0.42
C GLY A 74 -4.87 9.38 1.03
N TRP A 75 -4.34 8.93 2.14
CA TRP A 75 -4.85 7.76 2.84
C TRP A 75 -6.32 7.93 3.23
N ALA A 76 -6.66 9.07 3.83
CA ALA A 76 -8.03 9.30 4.29
C ALA A 76 -9.01 9.27 3.13
N ASP A 77 -8.62 9.85 1.99
CA ASP A 77 -9.49 9.84 0.82
C ASP A 77 -9.68 8.43 0.28
N ALA A 78 -8.63 7.63 0.27
CA ALA A 78 -8.70 6.27 -0.23
C ALA A 78 -9.60 5.41 0.64
N VAL A 79 -9.48 5.54 1.95
CA VAL A 79 -10.33 4.80 2.87
C VAL A 79 -11.77 5.28 2.77
N GLY A 80 -11.97 6.59 2.71
CA GLY A 80 -13.31 7.16 2.63
C GLY A 80 -14.07 6.80 1.38
N SER A 81 -13.36 6.60 0.27
CA SER A 81 -13.99 6.21 -0.98
C SER A 81 -14.06 4.71 -1.19
N ALA A 82 -13.63 3.94 -0.19
CA ALA A 82 -13.59 2.47 -0.25
C ALA A 82 -12.63 1.95 -1.32
N ALA A 83 -11.68 2.76 -1.77
CA ALA A 83 -10.61 2.29 -2.64
C ALA A 83 -9.64 1.39 -1.87
N VAL A 84 -9.61 1.53 -0.55
CA VAL A 84 -8.81 0.72 0.35
C VAL A 84 -9.75 0.09 1.37
N HIS A 85 -9.55 -1.19 1.62
CA HIS A 85 -10.24 -1.91 2.68
C HIS A 85 -9.27 -2.14 3.82
N ALA A 86 -9.53 -1.52 4.95
CA ALA A 86 -8.68 -1.63 6.13
C ALA A 86 -9.47 -2.27 7.25
N SER A 87 -8.94 -3.34 7.83
CA SER A 87 -9.59 -4.00 8.96
C SER A 87 -8.57 -4.25 10.06
N GLY A 88 -9.04 -4.09 11.30
CA GLY A 88 -8.21 -4.24 12.47
C GLY A 88 -7.83 -2.88 13.06
N PRO A 89 -7.52 -2.85 14.37
CA PRO A 89 -7.29 -1.58 15.04
C PRO A 89 -6.02 -0.86 14.63
N ARG A 90 -5.09 -1.56 13.99
CA ARG A 90 -3.82 -0.98 13.56
C ARG A 90 -3.64 -1.02 12.05
N ALA A 91 -4.75 -1.10 11.31
CA ALA A 91 -4.73 -1.12 9.86
C ALA A 91 -4.75 0.31 9.32
N ASP A 92 -3.69 1.06 9.60
CA ASP A 92 -3.61 2.48 9.26
C ASP A 92 -2.21 2.79 8.78
N LEU A 93 -2.09 3.22 7.54
CA LEU A 93 -0.81 3.57 6.94
C LEU A 93 -0.59 5.07 6.83
N ALA A 94 -1.47 5.88 7.42
CA ALA A 94 -1.38 7.33 7.26
C ALA A 94 -0.02 7.89 7.65
N ALA A 95 0.57 7.35 8.71
CA ALA A 95 1.84 7.86 9.23
C ALA A 95 3.04 7.42 8.38
N TYR A 96 2.85 6.47 7.46
CA TYR A 96 3.94 5.87 6.72
C TYR A 96 3.92 6.20 5.23
N LEU A 97 2.88 6.86 4.76
CA LEU A 97 2.74 7.22 3.36
C LEU A 97 2.87 8.72 3.19
N PRO A 98 3.42 9.19 2.08
CA PRO A 98 3.94 8.36 0.98
C PRO A 98 5.31 7.77 1.30
N LEU A 99 5.64 6.69 0.59
CA LEU A 99 6.96 6.08 0.70
C LEU A 99 8.00 6.86 -0.09
N VAL A 100 7.58 7.37 -1.24
CA VAL A 100 8.40 8.21 -2.08
C VAL A 100 7.54 9.35 -2.57
N GLU A 101 8.15 10.50 -2.76
CA GLU A 101 7.47 11.64 -3.34
C GLU A 101 7.94 11.78 -4.78
N LEU A 102 7.06 11.42 -5.68
CA LEU A 102 7.36 11.58 -7.08
C LEU A 102 7.01 12.99 -7.50
N LEU A 103 7.88 13.56 -8.31
CA LEU A 103 7.64 14.87 -8.85
C LEU A 103 6.46 14.81 -9.81
N ASN A 104 6.00 16.00 -10.18
CA ASN A 104 4.79 16.14 -10.97
C ASN A 104 4.89 15.56 -12.36
N ARG A 105 6.01 15.02 -12.74
CA ARG A 105 6.16 14.47 -14.05
C ARG A 105 5.53 13.09 -14.21
N LEU A 106 5.18 12.44 -13.14
CA LEU A 106 4.47 11.17 -13.25
C LEU A 106 2.99 11.45 -13.19
N THR A 107 2.27 10.89 -14.11
CA THR A 107 0.87 11.23 -14.30
C THR A 107 -0.05 10.03 -14.20
N TRP A 108 0.31 9.06 -13.47
CA TRP A 108 -0.55 7.88 -13.30
C TRP A 108 -1.89 8.23 -12.68
#